data_91c3db89686c8a660fd68dd210087e6f
#
_entry.id   91c3db89686c8a660fd68dd210087e6f
#
_cell.length_a   1.000
_cell.length_b   1.000
_cell.length_c   1.000
_cell.angle_alpha   90.00
_cell.angle_beta   90.00
_cell.angle_gamma   90.00
#
_symmetry.space_group_name_H-M   'P 1'
#
loop_
_entity.id
_entity.type
_entity.pdbx_description
1 polymer ?
#
loop_
_entity_poly.entity_id
_entity_poly.type
_entity_poly.pdbx_seq_one_letter_code
_entity_poly.pdbx_strand_id
1 'polypeptide(L)'
;MSKLPLIKIKKPKKNKSQINKSSKSKNKITPKENDENKEKTNNMLDNNYSIAIDYYTKNINNDEENTTLLIKRAICYLAKGYYTLSLKDALKCIEIDNKYNKGYYIASLCYLEMYDVENAEKYSNNKNLRLKSLIEKNKKDIVVKSRKYKSYPLFITFLKELYKFNSFFPKLEIHFYTDDYRGVIAKNDIYKNEIIMTIPKECLISLETVLNTRYGKTIGEFMYKELNSPKHCLLSSFLLYEEKNKNYKYYFDLLPKDFSNFQIFYQKKELEYLKGSPFLDQILEKKEDMKNDYNKLCEYLPNFNQFSFSKFCKARVLISSRIFGISINRKKTDVLVPFADLLNHKRPKQTQWYYDDNLESFVIQAIEDIKEGNEIFDSYGKKTNARFLLNYGFCLEDNDTSEYLLTINFNEKYPLYDIKKKIFKNEYECNYKINRNFCLNNNFYESQIVELLGFLRFILYEGDINKLFNIINSNENEMEINIFYIPAINKELEIKVLKHLHSLCKKALDRYPTTFDQDKMLAKIIIIHLI
;
A
#
# COMPACT_ATOMS: atom_id res chain seq x y z
N MET A 1 -6.39 -13.17 -25.57
CA MET A 1 -5.00 -12.72 -25.81
C MET A 1 -4.20 -13.83 -26.47
N SER A 2 -3.59 -13.61 -27.64
CA SER A 2 -2.82 -14.61 -28.35
C SER A 2 -1.44 -14.76 -27.69
N LYS A 3 -1.14 -15.96 -27.22
CA LYS A 3 0.17 -16.33 -26.67
C LYS A 3 1.28 -15.91 -27.64
N LEU A 4 2.33 -15.24 -27.13
CA LEU A 4 3.57 -15.00 -27.86
C LEU A 4 4.10 -16.36 -28.42
N PRO A 5 4.62 -16.40 -29.63
CA PRO A 5 5.14 -17.65 -30.20
C PRO A 5 6.40 -18.05 -29.43
N LEU A 6 6.38 -19.25 -28.87
CA LEU A 6 7.57 -19.90 -28.32
C LEU A 6 8.66 -19.95 -29.41
N ILE A 7 9.69 -19.14 -29.25
CA ILE A 7 10.90 -19.21 -30.07
C ILE A 7 11.60 -20.50 -29.67
N LYS A 8 11.57 -21.50 -30.57
CA LYS A 8 12.26 -22.79 -30.35
C LYS A 8 13.77 -22.55 -30.34
N ILE A 9 14.36 -22.52 -29.15
CA ILE A 9 15.82 -22.57 -28.99
C ILE A 9 16.28 -24.00 -29.31
N LYS A 10 17.14 -24.16 -30.33
CA LYS A 10 17.75 -25.48 -30.62
C LYS A 10 18.65 -25.88 -29.46
N LYS A 11 18.34 -27.00 -28.82
CA LYS A 11 19.16 -27.61 -27.77
C LYS A 11 20.57 -27.94 -28.30
N PRO A 12 21.61 -27.75 -27.49
CA PRO A 12 22.94 -28.28 -27.83
C PRO A 12 22.87 -29.84 -27.91
N LYS A 13 23.51 -30.42 -28.93
CA LYS A 13 23.54 -31.86 -29.15
C LYS A 13 24.21 -32.56 -27.95
N LYS A 14 23.45 -33.34 -27.20
CA LYS A 14 23.99 -34.32 -26.25
C LYS A 14 24.15 -35.65 -26.96
N ASN A 15 25.29 -36.29 -26.76
CA ASN A 15 25.61 -37.63 -27.26
C ASN A 15 24.62 -38.67 -26.71
N LYS A 16 24.19 -39.57 -27.59
CA LYS A 16 23.27 -40.67 -27.32
C LYS A 16 23.91 -41.71 -26.40
N SER A 17 23.26 -41.99 -25.27
CA SER A 17 23.31 -43.33 -24.66
C SER A 17 21.87 -43.85 -24.61
N GLN A 18 21.74 -45.10 -25.02
CA GLN A 18 20.49 -45.84 -25.19
C GLN A 18 19.82 -46.11 -23.86
N ILE A 19 18.51 -45.89 -23.75
CA ILE A 19 17.67 -46.52 -22.73
C ILE A 19 16.31 -46.88 -23.34
N ASN A 20 15.87 -48.07 -22.99
CA ASN A 20 14.80 -48.88 -23.51
C ASN A 20 13.38 -48.30 -23.42
N LYS A 21 12.55 -48.74 -24.37
CA LYS A 21 11.10 -48.59 -24.40
C LYS A 21 10.42 -49.43 -23.32
N SER A 22 9.49 -48.86 -22.56
CA SER A 22 8.42 -49.59 -21.89
C SER A 22 7.11 -48.80 -21.92
N SER A 23 6.12 -49.51 -22.39
CA SER A 23 4.65 -49.45 -22.36
C SER A 23 3.91 -48.22 -21.82
N LYS A 24 2.96 -47.75 -22.65
CA LYS A 24 1.92 -46.76 -22.39
C LYS A 24 0.84 -47.30 -21.43
N SER A 25 0.65 -46.70 -20.29
CA SER A 25 -0.62 -46.71 -19.57
C SER A 25 -1.25 -45.29 -19.64
N LYS A 26 -2.51 -45.24 -20.09
CA LYS A 26 -3.31 -43.97 -20.09
C LYS A 26 -3.87 -43.77 -18.69
N ASN A 27 -3.20 -42.96 -17.87
CA ASN A 27 -3.79 -42.43 -16.64
C ASN A 27 -4.50 -41.12 -16.97
N LYS A 28 -5.76 -40.99 -16.55
CA LYS A 28 -6.50 -39.71 -16.51
C LYS A 28 -5.87 -38.84 -15.44
N ILE A 29 -5.16 -37.78 -15.85
CA ILE A 29 -4.55 -36.79 -14.98
C ILE A 29 -5.66 -35.92 -14.42
N THR A 30 -5.73 -35.76 -13.09
CA THR A 30 -6.66 -34.88 -12.39
C THR A 30 -6.28 -33.39 -12.61
N PRO A 31 -7.22 -32.42 -12.47
CA PRO A 31 -6.91 -30.99 -12.64
C PRO A 31 -5.75 -30.47 -11.76
N LYS A 32 -5.58 -31.01 -10.55
CA LYS A 32 -4.48 -30.66 -9.63
C LYS A 32 -3.10 -31.09 -10.14
N GLU A 33 -2.97 -32.26 -10.70
CA GLU A 33 -1.68 -32.77 -11.28
C GLU A 33 -1.25 -31.95 -12.50
N ASN A 34 -2.20 -31.39 -13.26
CA ASN A 34 -1.89 -30.51 -14.38
C ASN A 34 -1.32 -29.16 -13.94
N ASP A 35 -1.79 -28.61 -12.82
CA ASP A 35 -1.33 -27.31 -12.30
C ASP A 35 0.07 -27.44 -11.66
N GLU A 36 0.35 -28.48 -10.88
CA GLU A 36 1.69 -28.74 -10.34
C GLU A 36 2.74 -29.02 -11.44
N ASN A 37 2.36 -29.67 -12.51
CA ASN A 37 3.25 -29.90 -13.64
C ASN A 37 3.52 -28.63 -14.45
N LYS A 38 2.55 -27.72 -14.55
CA LYS A 38 2.75 -26.38 -15.15
C LYS A 38 3.68 -25.52 -14.33
N GLU A 39 3.51 -25.50 -13.01
CA GLU A 39 4.36 -24.75 -12.07
C GLU A 39 5.82 -25.22 -12.15
N LYS A 40 6.05 -26.54 -12.06
CA LYS A 40 7.39 -27.14 -12.22
C LYS A 40 8.01 -26.79 -13.57
N THR A 41 7.21 -26.82 -14.65
CA THR A 41 7.70 -26.52 -16.00
C THR A 41 8.06 -25.02 -16.14
N ASN A 42 7.26 -24.12 -15.57
CA ASN A 42 7.53 -22.68 -15.62
C ASN A 42 8.75 -22.32 -14.76
N ASN A 43 8.87 -22.86 -13.56
CA ASN A 43 10.05 -22.68 -12.70
C ASN A 43 11.33 -23.22 -13.35
N MET A 44 11.27 -24.35 -14.08
CA MET A 44 12.40 -24.85 -14.84
C MET A 44 12.75 -23.94 -16.04
N LEU A 45 11.77 -23.35 -16.72
CA LEU A 45 12.01 -22.42 -17.84
C LEU A 45 12.60 -21.12 -17.32
N ASP A 46 12.09 -20.58 -16.24
CA ASP A 46 12.58 -19.36 -15.62
C ASP A 46 14.01 -19.51 -15.11
N ASN A 47 14.33 -20.63 -14.48
CA ASN A 47 15.68 -20.98 -14.06
C ASN A 47 16.64 -21.12 -15.25
N ASN A 48 16.18 -21.73 -16.34
CA ASN A 48 16.97 -21.86 -17.57
C ASN A 48 17.28 -20.49 -18.20
N TYR A 49 16.33 -19.52 -18.18
CA TYR A 49 16.59 -18.18 -18.68
C TYR A 49 17.57 -17.41 -17.79
N SER A 50 17.49 -17.55 -16.47
CA SER A 50 18.44 -16.93 -15.53
C SER A 50 19.86 -17.43 -15.76
N ILE A 51 20.06 -18.74 -15.83
CA ILE A 51 21.35 -19.38 -16.14
C ILE A 51 21.89 -18.92 -17.50
N ALA A 52 21.00 -18.78 -18.49
CA ALA A 52 21.40 -18.32 -19.82
C ALA A 52 21.81 -16.83 -19.80
N ILE A 53 21.13 -15.99 -19.04
CA ILE A 53 21.49 -14.57 -18.87
C ILE A 53 22.89 -14.47 -18.24
N ASP A 54 23.17 -15.21 -17.18
CA ASP A 54 24.48 -15.21 -16.53
C ASP A 54 25.58 -15.67 -17.49
N TYR A 55 25.33 -16.74 -18.24
CA TYR A 55 26.27 -17.24 -19.25
C TYR A 55 26.57 -16.18 -20.32
N TYR A 56 25.52 -15.57 -20.91
CA TYR A 56 25.71 -14.55 -21.93
C TYR A 56 26.38 -13.29 -21.38
N THR A 57 26.06 -12.89 -20.15
CA THR A 57 26.68 -11.73 -19.50
C THR A 57 28.18 -11.93 -19.33
N LYS A 58 28.63 -13.09 -18.82
CA LYS A 58 30.06 -13.41 -18.71
C LYS A 58 30.78 -13.37 -20.06
N ASN A 59 30.15 -13.88 -21.11
CA ASN A 59 30.78 -13.93 -22.44
C ASN A 59 30.77 -12.57 -23.15
N ILE A 60 29.75 -11.72 -22.93
CA ILE A 60 29.69 -10.36 -23.46
C ILE A 60 30.79 -9.50 -22.83
N ASN A 61 31.13 -9.68 -21.55
CA ASN A 61 32.24 -8.95 -20.93
C ASN A 61 33.61 -9.20 -21.61
N ASN A 62 33.75 -10.30 -22.37
CA ASN A 62 34.95 -10.59 -23.16
C ASN A 62 34.85 -10.09 -24.62
N ASP A 63 33.63 -9.82 -25.11
CA ASP A 63 33.36 -9.38 -26.49
C ASP A 63 32.04 -8.57 -26.48
N GLU A 64 32.14 -7.29 -26.12
CA GLU A 64 31.01 -6.39 -25.93
C GLU A 64 30.24 -6.06 -27.21
N GLU A 65 30.83 -6.31 -28.38
CA GLU A 65 30.23 -6.06 -29.69
C GLU A 65 29.64 -7.31 -30.36
N ASN A 66 29.61 -8.44 -29.64
CA ASN A 66 29.05 -9.66 -30.17
C ASN A 66 27.52 -9.63 -30.25
N THR A 67 27.00 -9.21 -31.40
CA THR A 67 25.55 -9.12 -31.66
C THR A 67 24.81 -10.44 -31.41
N THR A 68 25.49 -11.61 -31.63
CA THR A 68 24.87 -12.91 -31.39
C THR A 68 24.67 -13.19 -29.88
N LEU A 69 25.59 -12.82 -29.04
CA LEU A 69 25.47 -12.96 -27.59
C LEU A 69 24.46 -11.96 -27.02
N LEU A 70 24.56 -10.69 -27.43
CA LEU A 70 23.63 -9.62 -27.05
C LEU A 70 22.18 -10.00 -27.36
N ILE A 71 21.88 -10.42 -28.60
CA ILE A 71 20.49 -10.73 -28.98
C ILE A 71 19.95 -11.97 -28.27
N LYS A 72 20.81 -12.97 -27.96
CA LYS A 72 20.39 -14.13 -27.16
C LYS A 72 20.08 -13.74 -25.72
N ARG A 73 20.86 -12.83 -25.10
CA ARG A 73 20.57 -12.29 -23.77
C ARG A 73 19.29 -11.46 -23.80
N ALA A 74 19.10 -10.60 -24.80
CA ALA A 74 17.88 -9.83 -25.00
C ALA A 74 16.63 -10.72 -25.06
N ILE A 75 16.68 -11.85 -25.78
CA ILE A 75 15.57 -12.80 -25.85
C ILE A 75 15.28 -13.40 -24.46
N CYS A 76 16.30 -13.71 -23.66
CA CYS A 76 16.11 -14.21 -22.30
C CYS A 76 15.50 -13.13 -21.38
N TYR A 77 15.97 -11.90 -21.48
CA TYR A 77 15.39 -10.77 -20.74
C TYR A 77 13.91 -10.52 -21.13
N LEU A 78 13.60 -10.53 -22.43
CA LEU A 78 12.22 -10.38 -22.92
C LEU A 78 11.30 -11.49 -22.38
N ALA A 79 11.78 -12.73 -22.39
CA ALA A 79 11.02 -13.88 -21.89
C ALA A 79 10.74 -13.79 -20.37
N LYS A 80 11.65 -13.17 -19.60
CA LYS A 80 11.49 -12.91 -18.18
C LYS A 80 10.74 -11.62 -17.86
N GLY A 81 10.40 -10.79 -18.85
CA GLY A 81 9.71 -9.51 -18.63
C GLY A 81 10.62 -8.33 -18.30
N TYR A 82 11.95 -8.48 -18.37
CA TYR A 82 12.91 -7.40 -18.21
C TYR A 82 13.04 -6.60 -19.51
N TYR A 83 11.96 -5.90 -19.87
CA TYR A 83 11.81 -5.28 -21.20
C TYR A 83 12.86 -4.21 -21.47
N THR A 84 13.23 -3.39 -20.48
CA THR A 84 14.22 -2.33 -20.64
C THR A 84 15.62 -2.91 -20.87
N LEU A 85 16.01 -3.96 -20.13
CA LEU A 85 17.29 -4.63 -20.33
C LEU A 85 17.35 -5.33 -21.69
N SER A 86 16.25 -5.98 -22.11
CA SER A 86 16.10 -6.56 -23.42
C SER A 86 16.24 -5.53 -24.54
N LEU A 87 15.58 -4.37 -24.37
CA LEU A 87 15.65 -3.25 -25.31
C LEU A 87 17.07 -2.71 -25.44
N LYS A 88 17.78 -2.53 -24.31
CA LYS A 88 19.17 -2.06 -24.31
C LYS A 88 20.07 -2.95 -25.16
N ASP A 89 20.00 -4.27 -24.99
CA ASP A 89 20.79 -5.22 -25.79
C ASP A 89 20.39 -5.22 -27.25
N ALA A 90 19.07 -5.12 -27.54
CA ALA A 90 18.58 -5.07 -28.91
C ALA A 90 19.02 -3.79 -29.66
N LEU A 91 18.98 -2.64 -28.99
CA LEU A 91 19.45 -1.36 -29.54
C LEU A 91 20.97 -1.38 -29.77
N LYS A 92 21.73 -1.98 -28.87
CA LYS A 92 23.18 -2.17 -29.04
C LYS A 92 23.49 -3.00 -30.27
N CYS A 93 22.73 -4.08 -30.54
CA CYS A 93 22.87 -4.85 -31.75
C CYS A 93 22.61 -4.02 -33.03
N ILE A 94 21.63 -3.11 -33.00
CA ILE A 94 21.30 -2.21 -34.13
C ILE A 94 22.41 -1.14 -34.32
N GLU A 95 23.00 -0.69 -33.22
CA GLU A 95 24.13 0.28 -33.27
C GLU A 95 25.35 -0.36 -33.92
N ILE A 96 25.68 -1.61 -33.61
CA ILE A 96 26.80 -2.36 -34.16
C ILE A 96 26.54 -2.72 -35.64
N ASP A 97 25.34 -3.19 -35.95
CA ASP A 97 24.91 -3.55 -37.31
C ASP A 97 23.49 -3.01 -37.58
N ASN A 98 23.41 -1.91 -38.31
CA ASN A 98 22.15 -1.25 -38.65
C ASN A 98 21.23 -2.07 -39.58
N LYS A 99 21.69 -3.22 -40.09
CA LYS A 99 20.93 -4.17 -40.89
C LYS A 99 20.49 -5.39 -40.07
N TYR A 100 20.79 -5.46 -38.78
CA TYR A 100 20.52 -6.60 -37.94
C TYR A 100 19.02 -6.75 -37.61
N ASN A 101 18.28 -7.38 -38.50
CA ASN A 101 16.81 -7.51 -38.42
C ASN A 101 16.27 -8.08 -37.09
N LYS A 102 17.04 -8.94 -36.40
CA LYS A 102 16.62 -9.50 -35.11
C LYS A 102 16.61 -8.43 -34.00
N GLY A 103 17.58 -7.50 -34.02
CA GLY A 103 17.61 -6.36 -33.11
C GLY A 103 16.34 -5.51 -33.22
N TYR A 104 15.98 -5.13 -34.44
CA TYR A 104 14.75 -4.39 -34.71
C TYR A 104 13.49 -5.11 -34.26
N TYR A 105 13.41 -6.42 -34.49
CA TYR A 105 12.26 -7.23 -34.08
C TYR A 105 12.10 -7.27 -32.56
N ILE A 106 13.19 -7.52 -31.81
CA ILE A 106 13.17 -7.54 -30.35
C ILE A 106 12.90 -6.17 -29.77
N ALA A 107 13.54 -5.11 -30.29
CA ALA A 107 13.28 -3.74 -29.85
C ALA A 107 11.80 -3.36 -30.02
N SER A 108 11.20 -3.68 -31.17
CA SER A 108 9.77 -3.41 -31.39
C SER A 108 8.86 -4.18 -30.43
N LEU A 109 9.18 -5.44 -30.10
CA LEU A 109 8.43 -6.22 -29.09
C LEU A 109 8.57 -5.60 -27.71
N CYS A 110 9.77 -5.17 -27.31
CA CYS A 110 9.98 -4.52 -26.01
C CYS A 110 9.15 -3.25 -25.90
N TYR A 111 9.16 -2.40 -26.93
CA TYR A 111 8.34 -1.19 -26.94
C TYR A 111 6.83 -1.50 -26.84
N LEU A 112 6.34 -2.55 -27.49
CA LEU A 112 4.94 -2.97 -27.35
C LEU A 112 4.59 -3.38 -25.93
N GLU A 113 5.43 -4.19 -25.27
CA GLU A 113 5.21 -4.60 -23.88
C GLU A 113 5.30 -3.42 -22.89
N MET A 114 6.07 -2.39 -23.24
CA MET A 114 6.16 -1.14 -22.50
C MET A 114 5.09 -0.09 -22.89
N TYR A 115 4.06 -0.49 -23.64
CA TYR A 115 2.97 0.37 -24.13
C TYR A 115 3.41 1.51 -25.06
N ASP A 116 4.64 1.49 -25.58
CA ASP A 116 5.17 2.50 -26.49
C ASP A 116 4.98 2.09 -27.95
N VAL A 117 3.73 2.20 -28.41
CA VAL A 117 3.33 1.75 -29.75
C VAL A 117 4.01 2.54 -30.86
N GLU A 118 4.31 3.83 -30.64
CA GLU A 118 4.98 4.70 -31.61
C GLU A 118 6.40 4.22 -31.90
N ASN A 119 7.18 3.98 -30.84
CA ASN A 119 8.52 3.42 -31.02
C ASN A 119 8.47 1.97 -31.51
N ALA A 120 7.49 1.18 -31.07
CA ALA A 120 7.31 -0.16 -31.61
C ALA A 120 7.12 -0.16 -33.14
N GLU A 121 6.34 0.78 -33.66
CA GLU A 121 6.15 0.96 -35.11
C GLU A 121 7.42 1.41 -35.81
N LYS A 122 8.12 2.42 -35.25
CA LYS A 122 9.39 2.95 -35.77
C LYS A 122 10.45 1.85 -35.94
N TYR A 123 10.55 0.93 -34.98
CA TYR A 123 11.47 -0.20 -35.01
C TYR A 123 10.89 -1.44 -35.71
N SER A 124 9.64 -1.40 -36.16
CA SER A 124 9.08 -2.52 -36.92
C SER A 124 9.64 -2.53 -38.34
N ASN A 125 10.34 -3.61 -38.68
CA ASN A 125 10.71 -3.85 -40.06
C ASN A 125 9.46 -4.20 -40.86
N ASN A 126 9.22 -3.50 -41.98
CA ASN A 126 8.04 -3.66 -42.85
C ASN A 126 7.78 -5.08 -43.36
N LYS A 127 8.75 -6.00 -43.25
CA LYS A 127 8.66 -7.35 -43.71
C LYS A 127 7.98 -8.32 -42.73
N ASN A 128 7.76 -7.96 -41.45
CA ASN A 128 7.16 -8.87 -40.47
C ASN A 128 5.65 -8.58 -40.28
N LEU A 129 4.83 -9.25 -41.08
CA LEU A 129 3.36 -9.11 -41.06
C LEU A 129 2.74 -9.41 -39.68
N ARG A 130 3.30 -10.37 -38.93
CA ARG A 130 2.82 -10.71 -37.60
C ARG A 130 3.05 -9.58 -36.60
N LEU A 131 4.24 -8.96 -36.61
CA LEU A 131 4.56 -7.83 -35.75
C LEU A 131 3.66 -6.64 -36.08
N LYS A 132 3.42 -6.35 -37.37
CA LYS A 132 2.47 -5.33 -37.80
C LYS A 132 1.06 -5.58 -37.26
N SER A 133 0.57 -6.82 -37.38
CA SER A 133 -0.75 -7.17 -36.85
C SER A 133 -0.83 -6.96 -35.33
N LEU A 134 0.24 -7.26 -34.58
CA LEU A 134 0.30 -6.99 -33.13
C LEU A 134 0.28 -5.50 -32.83
N ILE A 135 1.04 -4.68 -33.57
CA ILE A 135 1.05 -3.23 -33.42
C ILE A 135 -0.34 -2.65 -33.67
N GLU A 136 -0.97 -3.00 -34.79
CA GLU A 136 -2.30 -2.54 -35.14
C GLU A 136 -3.37 -2.96 -34.11
N LYS A 137 -3.26 -4.18 -33.59
CA LYS A 137 -4.14 -4.62 -32.51
C LYS A 137 -3.98 -3.76 -31.26
N ASN A 138 -2.74 -3.51 -30.80
CA ASN A 138 -2.47 -2.65 -29.63
C ASN A 138 -2.99 -1.23 -29.84
N LYS A 139 -2.77 -0.62 -31.03
CA LYS A 139 -3.33 0.69 -31.38
C LYS A 139 -4.86 0.72 -31.20
N LYS A 140 -5.55 -0.27 -31.77
CA LYS A 140 -7.01 -0.38 -31.66
C LYS A 140 -7.46 -0.53 -30.22
N ASP A 141 -6.81 -1.40 -29.44
CA ASP A 141 -7.14 -1.62 -28.03
C ASP A 141 -6.97 -0.32 -27.22
N ILE A 142 -5.88 0.43 -27.43
CA ILE A 142 -5.65 1.73 -26.79
C ILE A 142 -6.75 2.73 -27.16
N VAL A 143 -7.11 2.85 -28.44
CA VAL A 143 -8.16 3.75 -28.90
C VAL A 143 -9.51 3.39 -28.30
N VAL A 144 -9.88 2.12 -28.27
CA VAL A 144 -11.15 1.64 -27.68
C VAL A 144 -11.19 1.94 -26.19
N LYS A 145 -10.13 1.62 -25.44
CA LYS A 145 -10.05 1.87 -24.00
C LYS A 145 -10.03 3.38 -23.70
N SER A 146 -9.34 4.20 -24.51
CA SER A 146 -9.31 5.66 -24.36
C SER A 146 -10.66 6.33 -24.63
N ARG A 147 -11.48 5.76 -25.53
CA ARG A 147 -12.86 6.25 -25.74
C ARG A 147 -13.78 5.87 -24.60
N LYS A 148 -13.55 4.71 -23.99
CA LYS A 148 -14.37 4.20 -22.88
C LYS A 148 -14.01 4.83 -21.55
N TYR A 149 -12.71 5.08 -21.29
CA TYR A 149 -12.19 5.57 -20.01
C TYR A 149 -11.33 6.81 -20.22
N LYS A 150 -11.77 7.95 -19.72
CA LYS A 150 -11.10 9.27 -19.91
C LYS A 150 -9.67 9.32 -19.37
N SER A 151 -9.40 8.61 -18.28
CA SER A 151 -8.07 8.56 -17.66
C SER A 151 -7.11 7.56 -18.31
N TYR A 152 -7.56 6.69 -19.21
CA TYR A 152 -6.74 5.63 -19.79
C TYR A 152 -5.48 6.14 -20.52
N PRO A 153 -5.51 7.23 -21.31
CA PRO A 153 -4.29 7.79 -21.94
C PRO A 153 -3.23 8.21 -20.92
N LEU A 154 -3.65 8.76 -19.76
CA LEU A 154 -2.73 9.13 -18.68
C LEU A 154 -2.04 7.89 -18.10
N PHE A 155 -2.76 6.77 -17.95
CA PHE A 155 -2.18 5.51 -17.50
C PHE A 155 -1.16 4.95 -18.48
N ILE A 156 -1.40 5.06 -19.79
CA ILE A 156 -0.40 4.66 -20.80
C ILE A 156 0.87 5.48 -20.65
N THR A 157 0.74 6.81 -20.49
CA THR A 157 1.90 7.69 -20.25
C THR A 157 2.63 7.30 -18.97
N PHE A 158 1.91 7.05 -17.90
CA PHE A 158 2.44 6.63 -16.62
C PHE A 158 3.24 5.32 -16.71
N LEU A 159 2.70 4.29 -17.37
CA LEU A 159 3.37 3.01 -17.55
C LEU A 159 4.66 3.17 -18.36
N LYS A 160 4.63 3.97 -19.45
CA LYS A 160 5.84 4.31 -20.22
C LYS A 160 6.92 4.94 -19.35
N GLU A 161 6.56 5.90 -18.49
CA GLU A 161 7.53 6.55 -17.60
C GLU A 161 8.14 5.58 -16.61
N LEU A 162 7.34 4.71 -15.97
CA LEU A 162 7.85 3.70 -15.02
C LEU A 162 8.85 2.75 -15.69
N TYR A 163 8.60 2.32 -16.92
CA TYR A 163 9.53 1.46 -17.65
C TYR A 163 10.87 2.14 -17.96
N LYS A 164 10.91 3.46 -18.14
CA LYS A 164 12.18 4.19 -18.32
C LYS A 164 13.12 4.05 -17.13
N PHE A 165 12.58 3.81 -15.93
CA PHE A 165 13.32 3.58 -14.69
C PHE A 165 13.56 2.09 -14.39
N ASN A 166 13.39 1.19 -15.36
CA ASN A 166 13.54 -0.27 -15.19
C ASN A 166 12.54 -0.91 -14.22
N SER A 167 11.37 -0.33 -14.04
CA SER A 167 10.31 -0.97 -13.26
C SER A 167 9.89 -2.30 -13.88
N PHE A 168 9.58 -3.28 -13.04
CA PHE A 168 9.24 -4.65 -13.46
C PHE A 168 7.84 -5.03 -12.96
N PHE A 169 6.92 -5.28 -13.89
CA PHE A 169 5.56 -5.77 -13.59
C PHE A 169 4.93 -6.47 -14.82
N PRO A 170 5.60 -7.48 -15.42
CA PRO A 170 5.22 -8.02 -16.73
C PRO A 170 3.91 -8.79 -16.74
N LYS A 171 3.48 -9.28 -15.57
CA LYS A 171 2.24 -10.06 -15.42
C LYS A 171 1.07 -9.23 -14.92
N LEU A 172 1.22 -7.92 -14.81
CA LEU A 172 0.22 -7.02 -14.25
C LEU A 172 -0.41 -6.14 -15.34
N GLU A 173 -1.71 -5.92 -15.23
CA GLU A 173 -2.45 -5.00 -16.09
C GLU A 173 -3.42 -4.16 -15.26
N ILE A 174 -3.50 -2.85 -15.54
CA ILE A 174 -4.49 -1.97 -14.92
C ILE A 174 -5.84 -2.26 -15.56
N HIS A 175 -6.82 -2.60 -14.73
CA HIS A 175 -8.20 -2.86 -15.14
C HIS A 175 -9.14 -1.75 -14.64
N PHE A 176 -9.96 -1.24 -15.53
CA PHE A 176 -10.98 -0.24 -15.23
C PHE A 176 -12.33 -0.91 -15.11
N TYR A 177 -12.94 -0.85 -13.95
CA TYR A 177 -14.33 -1.26 -13.72
C TYR A 177 -15.27 -0.14 -14.12
N THR A 178 -14.92 1.11 -13.74
CA THR A 178 -15.59 2.37 -14.14
C THR A 178 -14.51 3.41 -14.46
N ASP A 179 -14.90 4.66 -14.75
CA ASP A 179 -13.93 5.77 -14.90
C ASP A 179 -13.19 6.06 -13.58
N ASP A 180 -13.85 5.87 -12.44
CA ASP A 180 -13.34 6.23 -11.10
C ASP A 180 -12.88 5.02 -10.29
N TYR A 181 -13.30 3.80 -10.65
CA TYR A 181 -12.92 2.57 -9.96
C TYR A 181 -12.08 1.67 -10.86
N ARG A 182 -10.89 1.36 -10.38
CA ARG A 182 -9.89 0.56 -11.07
C ARG A 182 -9.13 -0.33 -10.09
N GLY A 183 -8.50 -1.36 -10.61
CA GLY A 183 -7.62 -2.27 -9.87
C GLY A 183 -6.53 -2.80 -10.77
N VAL A 184 -5.77 -3.75 -10.29
CA VAL A 184 -4.71 -4.45 -11.03
C VAL A 184 -5.10 -5.90 -11.18
N ILE A 185 -5.06 -6.43 -12.40
CA ILE A 185 -5.36 -7.84 -12.69
C ILE A 185 -4.12 -8.61 -13.17
N ALA A 186 -4.15 -9.91 -12.99
CA ALA A 186 -3.14 -10.80 -13.51
C ALA A 186 -3.31 -11.01 -15.02
N LYS A 187 -2.30 -10.66 -15.82
CA LYS A 187 -2.24 -10.94 -17.28
C LYS A 187 -1.98 -12.41 -17.58
N ASN A 188 -1.37 -13.14 -16.65
CA ASN A 188 -1.03 -14.56 -16.71
C ASN A 188 -1.12 -15.15 -15.31
N ASP A 189 -1.15 -16.48 -15.21
CA ASP A 189 -1.06 -17.17 -13.92
C ASP A 189 0.18 -16.69 -13.13
N ILE A 190 -0.03 -16.34 -11.88
CA ILE A 190 0.99 -15.96 -10.91
C ILE A 190 1.04 -17.06 -9.87
N TYR A 191 2.25 -17.48 -9.50
CA TYR A 191 2.44 -18.55 -8.54
C TYR A 191 2.90 -17.99 -7.18
N LYS A 192 2.62 -18.73 -6.13
CA LYS A 192 3.07 -18.42 -4.78
C LYS A 192 4.58 -18.19 -4.74
N ASN A 193 5.01 -17.18 -3.98
CA ASN A 193 6.40 -16.70 -3.86
C ASN A 193 6.99 -16.05 -5.12
N GLU A 194 6.19 -15.83 -6.16
CA GLU A 194 6.66 -15.10 -7.34
C GLU A 194 6.75 -13.60 -7.04
N ILE A 195 7.87 -12.96 -7.41
CA ILE A 195 7.97 -11.50 -7.43
C ILE A 195 7.20 -11.01 -8.65
N ILE A 196 6.15 -10.23 -8.39
CA ILE A 196 5.23 -9.73 -9.42
C ILE A 196 5.46 -8.28 -9.79
N MET A 197 6.15 -7.52 -8.92
CA MET A 197 6.45 -6.12 -9.14
C MET A 197 7.76 -5.73 -8.46
N THR A 198 8.59 -4.96 -9.16
CA THR A 198 9.66 -4.17 -8.57
C THR A 198 9.61 -2.74 -9.06
N ILE A 199 9.66 -1.78 -8.14
CA ILE A 199 9.69 -0.34 -8.44
C ILE A 199 10.99 0.24 -7.89
N PRO A 200 11.90 0.72 -8.74
CA PRO A 200 13.19 1.27 -8.33
C PRO A 200 13.07 2.47 -7.40
N LYS A 201 14.10 2.68 -6.58
CA LYS A 201 14.18 3.77 -5.60
C LYS A 201 13.92 5.14 -6.23
N GLU A 202 14.38 5.37 -7.45
CA GLU A 202 14.23 6.62 -8.19
C GLU A 202 12.77 6.97 -8.48
N CYS A 203 11.89 5.99 -8.53
CA CYS A 203 10.45 6.20 -8.71
C CYS A 203 9.73 6.50 -7.40
N LEU A 204 10.35 6.24 -6.25
CA LEU A 204 9.73 6.38 -4.93
C LEU A 204 9.76 7.85 -4.48
N ILE A 205 8.65 8.30 -3.91
CA ILE A 205 8.60 9.60 -3.23
C ILE A 205 8.68 9.33 -1.73
N SER A 206 9.90 9.40 -1.20
CA SER A 206 10.21 9.14 0.21
C SER A 206 10.30 10.44 1.01
N LEU A 207 10.32 10.32 2.34
CA LEU A 207 10.62 11.46 3.21
C LEU A 207 11.98 12.09 2.87
N GLU A 208 12.99 11.27 2.54
CA GLU A 208 14.32 11.73 2.12
C GLU A 208 14.25 12.56 0.83
N THR A 209 13.48 12.08 -0.17
CA THR A 209 13.23 12.81 -1.42
C THR A 209 12.72 14.22 -1.13
N VAL A 210 11.75 14.33 -0.21
CA VAL A 210 11.13 15.61 0.12
C VAL A 210 12.05 16.50 0.95
N LEU A 211 12.76 15.94 1.93
CA LEU A 211 13.74 16.67 2.77
C LEU A 211 14.89 17.27 1.95
N ASN A 212 15.21 16.72 0.79
CA ASN A 212 16.23 17.27 -0.11
C ASN A 212 15.75 18.50 -0.88
N THR A 213 14.45 18.82 -0.87
CA THR A 213 13.93 20.07 -1.44
C THR A 213 14.16 21.26 -0.50
N ARG A 214 14.14 22.48 -1.05
CA ARG A 214 14.31 23.71 -0.24
C ARG A 214 13.23 23.81 0.85
N TYR A 215 11.97 23.68 0.49
CA TYR A 215 10.86 23.74 1.45
C TYR A 215 10.85 22.54 2.41
N GLY A 216 11.27 21.37 1.95
CA GLY A 216 11.38 20.18 2.79
C GLY A 216 12.42 20.32 3.89
N LYS A 217 13.57 20.95 3.62
CA LYS A 217 14.57 21.29 4.64
C LYS A 217 13.97 22.21 5.70
N THR A 218 13.30 23.29 5.29
CA THR A 218 12.63 24.22 6.22
C THR A 218 11.59 23.49 7.08
N ILE A 219 10.73 22.64 6.48
CA ILE A 219 9.77 21.85 7.27
C ILE A 219 10.50 20.93 8.25
N GLY A 220 11.59 20.29 7.83
CA GLY A 220 12.39 19.37 8.64
C GLY A 220 12.93 20.00 9.94
N GLU A 221 13.17 21.32 9.96
CA GLU A 221 13.70 22.04 11.12
C GLU A 221 12.69 22.14 12.28
N PHE A 222 11.38 22.24 11.97
CA PHE A 222 10.34 22.42 13.01
C PHE A 222 9.32 21.27 13.09
N MET A 223 9.28 20.36 12.10
CA MET A 223 8.17 19.43 11.89
C MET A 223 7.81 18.58 13.12
N TYR A 224 8.81 18.07 13.85
CA TYR A 224 8.54 17.22 15.02
C TYR A 224 8.13 17.97 16.28
N LYS A 225 8.39 19.26 16.34
CA LYS A 225 8.03 20.10 17.48
C LYS A 225 6.66 20.78 17.32
N GLU A 226 6.32 21.16 16.09
CA GLU A 226 5.20 22.05 15.81
C GLU A 226 4.03 21.38 15.09
N LEU A 227 4.27 20.25 14.40
CA LEU A 227 3.26 19.61 13.58
C LEU A 227 2.67 18.36 14.26
N ASN A 228 1.34 18.21 14.20
CA ASN A 228 0.63 17.04 14.72
C ASN A 228 0.94 15.77 13.88
N SER A 229 1.13 15.94 12.57
CA SER A 229 1.41 14.82 11.66
C SER A 229 2.60 15.15 10.74
N PRO A 230 3.84 15.19 11.27
CA PRO A 230 5.02 15.72 10.57
C PRO A 230 5.26 15.10 9.20
N LYS A 231 5.33 13.76 9.14
CA LYS A 231 5.60 13.03 7.89
C LYS A 231 4.53 13.26 6.83
N HIS A 232 3.26 13.26 7.24
CA HIS A 232 2.16 13.54 6.32
C HIS A 232 2.18 14.97 5.82
N CYS A 233 2.54 15.94 6.66
CA CYS A 233 2.70 17.34 6.26
C CYS A 233 3.81 17.50 5.23
N LEU A 234 4.96 16.85 5.46
CA LEU A 234 6.10 16.88 4.56
C LEU A 234 5.73 16.34 3.17
N LEU A 235 5.17 15.14 3.10
CA LEU A 235 4.74 14.51 1.84
C LEU A 235 3.60 15.28 1.15
N SER A 236 2.65 15.82 1.93
CA SER A 236 1.54 16.63 1.37
C SER A 236 2.05 17.95 0.78
N SER A 237 3.02 18.58 1.43
CA SER A 237 3.66 19.79 0.89
C SER A 237 4.38 19.48 -0.43
N PHE A 238 5.01 18.30 -0.54
CA PHE A 238 5.62 17.86 -1.79
C PHE A 238 4.59 17.75 -2.92
N LEU A 239 3.46 17.07 -2.68
CA LEU A 239 2.39 16.98 -3.68
C LEU A 239 1.90 18.37 -4.14
N LEU A 240 1.83 19.34 -3.24
CA LEU A 240 1.36 20.69 -3.54
C LEU A 240 2.37 21.51 -4.34
N TYR A 241 3.64 21.51 -3.93
CA TYR A 241 4.68 22.28 -4.59
C TYR A 241 5.07 21.68 -5.94
N GLU A 242 5.11 20.34 -6.04
CA GLU A 242 5.57 19.62 -7.22
C GLU A 242 4.45 19.25 -8.20
N GLU A 243 3.22 19.69 -7.97
CA GLU A 243 2.05 19.37 -8.81
C GLU A 243 2.30 19.64 -10.31
N LYS A 244 3.06 20.69 -10.62
CA LYS A 244 3.41 21.09 -11.99
C LYS A 244 4.77 20.59 -12.46
N ASN A 245 5.52 19.91 -11.59
CA ASN A 245 6.85 19.39 -11.93
C ASN A 245 6.72 18.24 -12.93
N LYS A 246 7.39 18.36 -14.06
CA LYS A 246 7.36 17.37 -15.14
C LYS A 246 7.81 15.98 -14.70
N ASN A 247 8.74 15.90 -13.73
CA ASN A 247 9.29 14.63 -13.26
C ASN A 247 8.28 13.75 -12.52
N TYR A 248 7.24 14.35 -11.92
CA TYR A 248 6.22 13.62 -11.14
C TYR A 248 4.83 13.71 -11.76
N LYS A 249 4.66 14.53 -12.80
CA LYS A 249 3.38 14.81 -13.44
C LYS A 249 2.68 13.54 -13.91
N TYR A 250 3.43 12.61 -14.47
CA TYR A 250 2.91 11.32 -14.95
C TYR A 250 2.20 10.50 -13.86
N TYR A 251 2.62 10.65 -12.59
CA TYR A 251 2.00 10.00 -11.44
C TYR A 251 0.90 10.87 -10.82
N PHE A 252 1.16 12.17 -10.62
CA PHE A 252 0.20 13.08 -9.97
C PHE A 252 -1.09 13.26 -10.76
N ASP A 253 -1.03 13.19 -12.09
CA ASP A 253 -2.22 13.25 -12.95
C ASP A 253 -3.17 12.07 -12.74
N LEU A 254 -2.67 10.93 -12.24
CA LEU A 254 -3.44 9.73 -11.95
C LEU A 254 -4.05 9.68 -10.56
N LEU A 255 -3.59 10.53 -9.64
CA LEU A 255 -4.13 10.56 -8.28
C LEU A 255 -5.62 10.94 -8.31
N PRO A 256 -6.43 10.38 -7.40
CA PRO A 256 -7.85 10.69 -7.30
C PRO A 256 -8.12 12.19 -7.24
N LYS A 257 -9.19 12.62 -7.88
CA LYS A 257 -9.65 14.02 -7.89
C LYS A 257 -10.93 14.20 -7.06
N ASP A 258 -11.74 13.15 -6.92
CA ASP A 258 -12.90 13.11 -6.05
C ASP A 258 -12.55 12.60 -4.66
N PHE A 259 -13.04 13.31 -3.65
CA PHE A 259 -12.82 13.05 -2.23
C PHE A 259 -14.14 13.06 -1.44
N SER A 260 -15.27 12.99 -2.14
CA SER A 260 -16.61 13.05 -1.54
C SER A 260 -16.87 11.93 -0.52
N ASN A 261 -16.18 10.81 -0.65
CA ASN A 261 -16.25 9.67 0.26
C ASN A 261 -15.45 9.83 1.56
N PHE A 262 -14.67 10.92 1.73
CA PHE A 262 -13.91 11.17 2.95
C PHE A 262 -14.65 12.15 3.87
N GLN A 263 -14.87 11.76 5.12
CA GLN A 263 -15.73 12.46 6.08
C GLN A 263 -15.21 13.83 6.51
N ILE A 264 -13.90 14.09 6.36
CA ILE A 264 -13.35 15.43 6.62
C ILE A 264 -13.93 16.50 5.67
N PHE A 265 -14.48 16.10 4.51
CA PHE A 265 -15.15 16.98 3.55
C PHE A 265 -16.67 17.00 3.71
N TYR A 266 -17.22 16.18 4.61
CA TYR A 266 -18.67 16.14 4.86
C TYR A 266 -19.17 17.49 5.38
N GLN A 267 -20.35 17.86 4.89
CA GLN A 267 -21.08 19.03 5.36
C GLN A 267 -21.73 18.73 6.72
N LYS A 268 -22.15 19.80 7.44
CA LYS A 268 -22.76 19.68 8.77
C LYS A 268 -23.92 18.67 8.80
N LYS A 269 -24.79 18.69 7.76
CA LYS A 269 -25.91 17.76 7.64
C LYS A 269 -25.50 16.29 7.56
N GLU A 270 -24.42 15.98 6.85
CA GLU A 270 -23.89 14.63 6.73
C GLU A 270 -23.23 14.15 8.04
N LEU A 271 -22.53 15.06 8.74
CA LEU A 271 -21.95 14.77 10.05
C LEU A 271 -23.01 14.53 11.15
N GLU A 272 -24.24 15.04 11.00
CA GLU A 272 -25.34 14.79 11.93
C GLU A 272 -25.72 13.32 12.01
N TYR A 273 -25.55 12.54 10.90
CA TYR A 273 -25.78 11.10 10.90
C TYR A 273 -24.78 10.32 11.79
N LEU A 274 -23.64 10.95 12.13
CA LEU A 274 -22.62 10.36 13.00
C LEU A 274 -22.80 10.78 14.48
N LYS A 275 -23.84 11.55 14.79
CA LYS A 275 -24.10 12.03 16.15
C LYS A 275 -24.23 10.87 17.14
N GLY A 276 -23.48 10.97 18.25
CA GLY A 276 -23.42 9.92 19.27
C GLY A 276 -22.30 8.92 19.06
N SER A 277 -21.76 8.79 17.84
CA SER A 277 -20.64 7.92 17.56
C SER A 277 -19.31 8.58 17.95
N PRO A 278 -18.39 7.83 18.59
CA PRO A 278 -17.00 8.31 18.81
C PRO A 278 -16.27 8.63 17.50
N PHE A 279 -16.75 8.12 16.39
CA PHE A 279 -16.19 8.38 15.08
C PHE A 279 -16.34 9.86 14.65
N LEU A 280 -17.44 10.52 15.05
CA LEU A 280 -17.60 11.95 14.82
C LEU A 280 -16.49 12.75 15.50
N ASP A 281 -16.17 12.42 16.77
CA ASP A 281 -15.11 13.09 17.52
C ASP A 281 -13.75 12.91 16.82
N GLN A 282 -13.45 11.70 16.31
CA GLN A 282 -12.23 11.41 15.55
C GLN A 282 -12.13 12.24 14.25
N ILE A 283 -13.25 12.44 13.54
CA ILE A 283 -13.29 13.26 12.32
C ILE A 283 -13.01 14.73 12.67
N LEU A 284 -13.65 15.25 13.72
CA LEU A 284 -13.48 16.63 14.14
C LEU A 284 -12.06 16.90 14.65
N GLU A 285 -11.50 16.00 15.44
CA GLU A 285 -10.11 16.06 15.92
C GLU A 285 -9.13 16.04 14.72
N LYS A 286 -9.29 15.10 13.80
CA LYS A 286 -8.44 15.04 12.59
C LYS A 286 -8.52 16.32 11.76
N LYS A 287 -9.72 16.92 11.65
CA LYS A 287 -9.92 18.18 10.92
C LYS A 287 -9.23 19.36 11.61
N GLU A 288 -9.30 19.39 12.93
CA GLU A 288 -8.61 20.42 13.74
C GLU A 288 -7.09 20.26 13.67
N ASP A 289 -6.57 19.04 13.81
CA ASP A 289 -5.14 18.75 13.64
C ASP A 289 -4.63 19.19 12.26
N MET A 290 -5.39 18.89 11.20
CA MET A 290 -5.03 19.36 9.85
C MET A 290 -5.05 20.88 9.74
N LYS A 291 -5.97 21.56 10.47
CA LYS A 291 -6.04 23.02 10.46
C LYS A 291 -4.85 23.63 11.17
N ASN A 292 -4.46 23.07 12.31
CA ASN A 292 -3.30 23.50 13.08
C ASN A 292 -2.00 23.29 12.26
N ASP A 293 -1.83 22.10 11.65
CA ASP A 293 -0.71 21.80 10.77
C ASP A 293 -0.63 22.79 9.59
N TYR A 294 -1.77 23.09 8.94
CA TYR A 294 -1.83 24.05 7.83
C TYR A 294 -1.42 25.47 8.27
N ASN A 295 -1.91 25.93 9.42
CA ASN A 295 -1.57 27.25 9.95
C ASN A 295 -0.06 27.35 10.23
N LYS A 296 0.53 26.31 10.82
CA LYS A 296 1.99 26.24 11.06
C LYS A 296 2.79 26.25 9.76
N LEU A 297 2.35 25.50 8.76
CA LEU A 297 3.01 25.52 7.44
C LEU A 297 2.91 26.91 6.78
N CYS A 298 1.79 27.63 6.95
CA CYS A 298 1.66 29.01 6.46
C CYS A 298 2.55 30.00 7.23
N GLU A 299 2.80 29.75 8.53
CA GLU A 299 3.68 30.55 9.37
C GLU A 299 5.16 30.39 8.97
N TYR A 300 5.61 29.14 8.78
CA TYR A 300 7.03 28.84 8.58
C TYR A 300 7.46 28.78 7.11
N LEU A 301 6.53 28.55 6.16
CA LEU A 301 6.87 28.45 4.74
C LEU A 301 6.41 29.68 3.94
N PRO A 302 7.33 30.41 3.31
CA PRO A 302 6.97 31.51 2.43
C PRO A 302 5.99 31.06 1.35
N ASN A 303 4.88 31.81 1.20
CA ASN A 303 3.86 31.57 0.17
C ASN A 303 3.10 30.22 0.27
N PHE A 304 3.13 29.50 1.41
CA PHE A 304 2.33 28.28 1.54
C PHE A 304 0.82 28.58 1.49
N ASN A 305 0.40 29.78 1.90
CA ASN A 305 -0.98 30.28 1.82
C ASN A 305 -1.55 30.38 0.38
N GLN A 306 -0.71 30.27 -0.66
CA GLN A 306 -1.19 30.09 -2.05
C GLN A 306 -2.01 28.82 -2.22
N PHE A 307 -1.78 27.80 -1.38
CA PHE A 307 -2.57 26.57 -1.35
C PHE A 307 -3.71 26.73 -0.36
N SER A 308 -4.96 26.62 -0.82
CA SER A 308 -6.10 26.67 0.10
C SER A 308 -6.07 25.51 1.10
N PHE A 309 -6.66 25.74 2.29
CA PHE A 309 -6.81 24.67 3.30
C PHE A 309 -7.49 23.42 2.73
N SER A 310 -8.51 23.59 1.90
CA SER A 310 -9.18 22.45 1.22
C SER A 310 -8.21 21.67 0.32
N LYS A 311 -7.33 22.36 -0.41
CA LYS A 311 -6.32 21.70 -1.27
C LYS A 311 -5.29 20.95 -0.42
N PHE A 312 -4.86 21.52 0.70
CA PHE A 312 -4.00 20.85 1.66
C PHE A 312 -4.66 19.59 2.25
N CYS A 313 -5.93 19.68 2.66
CA CYS A 313 -6.68 18.50 3.15
C CYS A 313 -6.75 17.38 2.11
N LYS A 314 -6.97 17.70 0.83
CA LYS A 314 -6.96 16.71 -0.26
C LYS A 314 -5.59 16.03 -0.37
N ALA A 315 -4.50 16.81 -0.34
CA ALA A 315 -3.15 16.23 -0.34
C ALA A 315 -2.90 15.33 0.88
N ARG A 316 -3.35 15.73 2.08
CA ARG A 316 -3.24 14.95 3.32
C ARG A 316 -3.99 13.61 3.23
N VAL A 317 -5.17 13.60 2.64
CA VAL A 317 -5.97 12.40 2.42
C VAL A 317 -5.29 11.47 1.42
N LEU A 318 -4.77 12.00 0.32
CA LEU A 318 -3.99 11.22 -0.64
C LEU A 318 -2.81 10.52 0.03
N ILE A 319 -2.04 11.25 0.85
CA ILE A 319 -0.92 10.67 1.58
C ILE A 319 -1.41 9.58 2.53
N SER A 320 -2.39 9.87 3.40
CA SER A 320 -2.84 8.90 4.41
C SER A 320 -3.39 7.60 3.82
N SER A 321 -3.91 7.64 2.58
CA SER A 321 -4.50 6.48 1.91
C SER A 321 -3.54 5.68 1.02
N ARG A 322 -2.33 6.20 0.70
CA ARG A 322 -1.45 5.63 -0.33
C ARG A 322 0.00 5.39 0.08
N ILE A 323 0.40 5.81 1.29
CA ILE A 323 1.77 5.60 1.76
C ILE A 323 2.01 4.16 2.20
N PHE A 324 3.24 3.71 1.95
CA PHE A 324 3.79 2.45 2.44
C PHE A 324 4.86 2.73 3.49
N GLY A 325 4.78 2.04 4.63
CA GLY A 325 5.82 2.11 5.66
C GLY A 325 6.89 1.03 5.41
N ILE A 326 8.05 1.42 4.92
CA ILE A 326 9.14 0.50 4.57
C ILE A 326 10.41 0.76 5.38
N SER A 327 11.37 -0.15 5.28
CA SER A 327 12.71 0.04 5.82
C SER A 327 13.73 0.06 4.69
N ILE A 328 14.45 1.18 4.53
CA ILE A 328 15.58 1.34 3.60
C ILE A 328 16.84 1.42 4.44
N ASN A 329 17.82 0.56 4.18
CA ASN A 329 19.06 0.48 4.98
C ASN A 329 18.78 0.41 6.49
N ARG A 330 17.79 -0.42 6.90
CA ARG A 330 17.31 -0.60 8.29
C ARG A 330 16.65 0.65 8.92
N LYS A 331 16.46 1.72 8.17
CA LYS A 331 15.78 2.94 8.64
C LYS A 331 14.33 2.95 8.17
N LYS A 332 13.38 2.98 9.12
CA LYS A 332 11.95 3.07 8.80
C LYS A 332 11.62 4.42 8.16
N THR A 333 10.91 4.37 7.04
CA THR A 333 10.45 5.55 6.31
C THR A 333 9.10 5.30 5.67
N ASP A 334 8.38 6.38 5.37
CA ASP A 334 7.10 6.33 4.65
C ASP A 334 7.34 6.82 3.21
N VAL A 335 6.74 6.10 2.24
CA VAL A 335 6.94 6.39 0.82
C VAL A 335 5.63 6.28 0.03
N LEU A 336 5.49 7.07 -1.02
CA LEU A 336 4.56 6.80 -2.10
C LEU A 336 5.26 5.89 -3.12
N VAL A 337 4.59 4.83 -3.52
CA VAL A 337 5.08 3.86 -4.49
C VAL A 337 4.15 3.85 -5.70
N PRO A 338 4.53 4.57 -6.78
CA PRO A 338 3.73 4.59 -8.00
C PRO A 338 3.47 3.18 -8.54
N PHE A 339 2.27 2.90 -8.98
CA PHE A 339 1.72 1.62 -9.39
C PHE A 339 1.31 0.68 -8.24
N ALA A 340 2.13 0.52 -7.20
CA ALA A 340 1.78 -0.33 -6.06
C ALA A 340 0.52 0.19 -5.33
N ASP A 341 0.34 1.51 -5.28
CA ASP A 341 -0.82 2.18 -4.69
C ASP A 341 -2.12 2.07 -5.50
N LEU A 342 -2.08 1.36 -6.64
CA LEU A 342 -3.26 1.02 -7.46
C LEU A 342 -3.87 -0.33 -7.04
N LEU A 343 -3.18 -1.15 -6.25
CA LEU A 343 -3.73 -2.40 -5.74
C LEU A 343 -4.82 -2.11 -4.71
N ASN A 344 -5.97 -2.74 -4.87
CA ASN A 344 -7.09 -2.61 -3.94
C ASN A 344 -6.88 -3.49 -2.70
N HIS A 345 -7.70 -3.25 -1.67
CA HIS A 345 -7.62 -3.95 -0.39
C HIS A 345 -8.41 -5.24 -0.39
N LYS A 346 -7.83 -6.31 0.18
CA LYS A 346 -8.51 -7.56 0.51
C LYS A 346 -7.94 -8.20 1.78
N ARG A 347 -8.76 -9.00 2.44
CA ARG A 347 -8.35 -9.88 3.55
C ARG A 347 -8.97 -11.27 3.36
N PRO A 348 -8.20 -12.34 3.61
CA PRO A 348 -6.76 -12.36 3.92
C PRO A 348 -5.93 -11.77 2.78
N LYS A 349 -4.69 -11.34 3.10
CA LYS A 349 -3.77 -10.75 2.11
C LYS A 349 -3.37 -11.79 1.05
N GLN A 350 -3.20 -11.34 -0.20
CA GLN A 350 -2.72 -12.17 -1.32
C GLN A 350 -1.28 -11.86 -1.70
N THR A 351 -0.80 -10.69 -1.27
CA THR A 351 0.55 -10.21 -1.56
C THR A 351 1.26 -9.79 -0.28
N GLN A 352 2.56 -9.72 -0.35
CA GLN A 352 3.41 -9.03 0.63
C GLN A 352 4.36 -8.10 -0.08
N TRP A 353 4.77 -7.05 0.61
CA TRP A 353 5.70 -6.07 0.07
C TRP A 353 6.82 -5.77 1.08
N TYR A 354 7.96 -5.40 0.54
CA TYR A 354 9.15 -5.00 1.27
C TYR A 354 10.04 -4.14 0.37
N TYR A 355 11.05 -3.52 0.95
CA TYR A 355 12.13 -2.90 0.19
C TYR A 355 13.34 -3.83 0.20
N ASP A 356 13.90 -4.08 -0.98
CA ASP A 356 15.12 -4.88 -1.14
C ASP A 356 16.31 -3.94 -1.36
N ASP A 357 17.21 -3.89 -0.36
CA ASP A 357 18.37 -3.00 -0.39
C ASP A 357 19.38 -3.41 -1.48
N ASN A 358 19.43 -4.69 -1.89
CA ASN A 358 20.33 -5.15 -2.97
C ASN A 358 19.79 -4.80 -4.36
N LEU A 359 18.48 -4.86 -4.54
CA LEU A 359 17.83 -4.46 -5.79
C LEU A 359 17.56 -2.95 -5.83
N GLU A 360 17.81 -2.23 -4.73
CA GLU A 360 17.42 -0.83 -4.55
C GLU A 360 15.99 -0.54 -5.00
N SER A 361 15.05 -1.45 -4.65
CA SER A 361 13.69 -1.42 -5.18
C SER A 361 12.65 -1.80 -4.14
N PHE A 362 11.46 -1.21 -4.25
CA PHE A 362 10.26 -1.73 -3.61
C PHE A 362 9.79 -2.97 -4.35
N VAL A 363 9.47 -4.02 -3.62
CA VAL A 363 9.12 -5.34 -4.15
C VAL A 363 7.74 -5.76 -3.68
N ILE A 364 6.92 -6.29 -4.59
CA ILE A 364 5.70 -7.03 -4.25
C ILE A 364 5.86 -8.48 -4.68
N GLN A 365 5.56 -9.39 -3.75
CA GLN A 365 5.61 -10.84 -3.94
C GLN A 365 4.23 -11.44 -3.66
N ALA A 366 3.78 -12.37 -4.50
CA ALA A 366 2.57 -13.14 -4.26
C ALA A 366 2.79 -14.16 -3.12
N ILE A 367 1.82 -14.30 -2.22
CA ILE A 367 1.87 -15.30 -1.13
C ILE A 367 0.92 -16.48 -1.35
N GLU A 368 0.13 -16.42 -2.41
CA GLU A 368 -0.74 -17.48 -2.90
C GLU A 368 -0.76 -17.47 -4.43
N ASP A 369 -1.31 -18.51 -5.05
CA ASP A 369 -1.51 -18.57 -6.49
C ASP A 369 -2.65 -17.64 -6.91
N ILE A 370 -2.44 -16.86 -7.98
CA ILE A 370 -3.43 -15.96 -8.55
C ILE A 370 -3.61 -16.30 -10.03
N LYS A 371 -4.83 -16.64 -10.42
CA LYS A 371 -5.12 -17.04 -11.81
C LYS A 371 -5.22 -15.82 -12.74
N GLU A 372 -4.88 -16.05 -14.04
CA GLU A 372 -5.05 -15.08 -15.12
C GLU A 372 -6.46 -14.49 -15.11
N GLY A 373 -6.57 -13.18 -15.22
CA GLY A 373 -7.81 -12.42 -15.23
C GLY A 373 -8.35 -12.03 -13.85
N ASN A 374 -7.83 -12.60 -12.76
CA ASN A 374 -8.24 -12.23 -11.41
C ASN A 374 -7.58 -10.93 -10.97
N GLU A 375 -8.30 -10.15 -10.14
CA GLU A 375 -7.74 -8.97 -9.49
C GLU A 375 -6.71 -9.38 -8.43
N ILE A 376 -5.65 -8.60 -8.35
CA ILE A 376 -4.56 -8.75 -7.40
C ILE A 376 -4.76 -7.72 -6.29
N PHE A 377 -4.82 -8.20 -5.06
CA PHE A 377 -5.07 -7.36 -3.91
C PHE A 377 -3.85 -7.24 -2.99
N ASP A 378 -3.67 -6.04 -2.46
CA ASP A 378 -2.83 -5.80 -1.28
C ASP A 378 -3.69 -5.83 -0.01
N SER A 379 -3.06 -5.82 1.15
CA SER A 379 -3.74 -5.64 2.42
C SER A 379 -3.27 -4.36 3.11
N TYR A 380 -4.20 -3.42 3.29
CA TYR A 380 -3.95 -2.20 4.05
C TYR A 380 -3.89 -2.45 5.58
N GLY A 381 -3.88 -3.72 5.96
CA GLY A 381 -3.78 -4.20 7.34
C GLY A 381 -5.15 -4.45 8.01
N LYS A 382 -5.09 -4.98 9.22
CA LYS A 382 -6.28 -5.22 10.04
C LYS A 382 -6.73 -3.90 10.67
N LYS A 383 -7.85 -3.35 10.22
CA LYS A 383 -8.41 -2.07 10.67
C LYS A 383 -9.92 -2.17 10.82
N THR A 384 -10.47 -1.39 11.73
CA THR A 384 -11.92 -1.19 11.82
C THR A 384 -12.44 -0.42 10.62
N ASN A 385 -13.72 -0.52 10.36
CA ASN A 385 -14.37 0.26 9.32
C ASN A 385 -14.26 1.78 9.60
N ALA A 386 -14.33 2.23 10.85
CA ALA A 386 -14.07 3.62 11.19
C ALA A 386 -12.67 4.08 10.71
N ARG A 387 -11.64 3.25 10.91
CA ARG A 387 -10.29 3.55 10.40
C ARG A 387 -10.17 3.46 8.89
N PHE A 388 -10.86 2.49 8.25
CA PHE A 388 -10.91 2.41 6.79
C PHE A 388 -11.60 3.65 6.22
N LEU A 389 -12.74 4.04 6.78
CA LEU A 389 -13.49 5.19 6.32
C LEU A 389 -12.70 6.49 6.53
N LEU A 390 -12.08 6.69 7.70
CA LEU A 390 -11.33 7.91 8.03
C LEU A 390 -10.07 8.11 7.17
N ASN A 391 -9.37 7.02 6.82
CA ASN A 391 -8.07 7.10 6.17
C ASN A 391 -8.07 6.70 4.69
N TYR A 392 -9.07 5.91 4.25
CA TYR A 392 -9.13 5.38 2.89
C TYR A 392 -10.45 5.69 2.18
N GLY A 393 -11.48 6.16 2.90
CA GLY A 393 -12.76 6.55 2.33
C GLY A 393 -13.68 5.39 1.94
N PHE A 394 -13.47 4.18 2.47
CA PHE A 394 -14.32 3.02 2.20
C PHE A 394 -14.53 2.16 3.45
N CYS A 395 -15.44 1.22 3.35
CA CYS A 395 -15.76 0.24 4.37
C CYS A 395 -15.82 -1.16 3.80
N LEU A 396 -15.56 -2.15 4.62
CA LEU A 396 -15.76 -3.55 4.29
C LEU A 396 -17.13 -4.00 4.80
N GLU A 397 -17.89 -4.68 3.96
CA GLU A 397 -19.20 -5.22 4.32
C GLU A 397 -19.07 -6.29 5.42
N ASP A 398 -18.12 -7.22 5.24
CA ASP A 398 -17.84 -8.32 6.17
C ASP A 398 -16.55 -8.07 6.96
N ASN A 399 -16.43 -6.94 7.66
CA ASN A 399 -15.26 -6.65 8.48
C ASN A 399 -15.33 -7.41 9.81
N ASP A 400 -14.42 -8.37 10.01
CA ASP A 400 -14.27 -9.13 11.25
C ASP A 400 -13.64 -8.33 12.40
N THR A 401 -13.26 -7.08 12.14
CA THR A 401 -12.62 -6.19 13.12
C THR A 401 -13.61 -5.11 13.54
N SER A 402 -14.25 -5.32 14.68
CA SER A 402 -15.11 -4.32 15.33
C SER A 402 -14.41 -3.78 16.55
N GLU A 403 -14.34 -2.46 16.67
CA GLU A 403 -13.79 -1.76 17.84
C GLU A 403 -14.73 -0.63 18.23
N TYR A 404 -14.99 -0.50 19.53
CA TYR A 404 -15.62 0.70 20.10
C TYR A 404 -14.58 1.44 20.94
N LEU A 405 -14.39 2.71 20.69
CA LEU A 405 -13.46 3.54 21.45
C LEU A 405 -14.19 4.10 22.68
N LEU A 406 -13.94 3.50 23.85
CA LEU A 406 -14.44 4.00 25.12
C LEU A 406 -13.48 5.06 25.68
N THR A 407 -13.90 6.30 25.68
CA THR A 407 -13.12 7.41 26.27
C THR A 407 -13.48 7.59 27.74
N ILE A 408 -12.51 7.47 28.63
CA ILE A 408 -12.66 7.73 30.05
C ILE A 408 -11.95 9.05 30.38
N ASN A 409 -12.74 10.02 30.84
CA ASN A 409 -12.26 11.34 31.24
C ASN A 409 -11.98 11.32 32.75
N PHE A 410 -10.71 11.20 33.13
CA PHE A 410 -10.32 11.33 34.53
C PHE A 410 -10.31 12.81 34.93
N ASN A 411 -11.17 13.18 35.87
CA ASN A 411 -11.37 14.57 36.31
C ASN A 411 -11.63 14.64 37.81
N GLU A 412 -11.87 15.84 38.34
CA GLU A 412 -12.05 16.19 39.77
C GLU A 412 -13.20 15.43 40.46
N LYS A 413 -14.10 14.78 39.71
CA LYS A 413 -15.18 13.94 40.27
C LYS A 413 -14.70 12.59 40.79
N TYR A 414 -13.47 12.22 40.45
CA TYR A 414 -12.90 10.95 40.92
C TYR A 414 -12.16 11.15 42.24
N PRO A 415 -12.21 10.13 43.13
CA PRO A 415 -11.58 10.23 44.45
C PRO A 415 -10.05 10.41 44.33
N LEU A 416 -9.49 11.18 45.23
CA LEU A 416 -8.06 11.45 45.33
C LEU A 416 -7.46 12.01 44.02
N TYR A 417 -8.26 12.77 43.27
CA TYR A 417 -7.89 13.27 41.92
C TYR A 417 -6.54 14.00 41.91
N ASP A 418 -6.34 14.97 42.83
CA ASP A 418 -5.12 15.80 42.82
C ASP A 418 -3.84 14.99 43.06
N ILE A 419 -3.92 13.99 43.94
CA ILE A 419 -2.80 13.11 44.24
C ILE A 419 -2.52 12.20 43.03
N LYS A 420 -3.55 11.54 42.49
CA LYS A 420 -3.45 10.68 41.32
C LYS A 420 -2.99 11.43 40.07
N LYS A 421 -3.42 12.68 39.91
CA LYS A 421 -2.97 13.55 38.82
C LYS A 421 -1.47 13.84 38.86
N LYS A 422 -0.89 13.97 40.07
CA LYS A 422 0.57 14.12 40.23
C LYS A 422 1.33 12.90 39.77
N ILE A 423 0.82 11.70 40.01
CA ILE A 423 1.39 10.44 39.53
C ILE A 423 1.47 10.46 38.00
N PHE A 424 0.37 10.84 37.34
CA PHE A 424 0.32 10.97 35.87
C PHE A 424 1.34 11.97 35.31
N LYS A 425 1.62 13.07 36.02
CA LYS A 425 2.55 14.09 35.55
C LYS A 425 4.02 13.68 35.68
N ASN A 426 4.36 12.91 36.68
CA ASN A 426 5.74 12.53 36.97
C ASN A 426 6.27 11.44 36.02
N GLU A 427 5.39 10.64 35.42
CA GLU A 427 5.79 9.51 34.59
C GLU A 427 5.67 9.74 33.09
N TYR A 428 4.78 10.63 32.72
CA TYR A 428 4.56 10.95 31.31
C TYR A 428 4.78 12.46 31.15
N GLU A 429 5.99 12.89 30.88
CA GLU A 429 6.37 14.31 30.58
C GLU A 429 5.59 14.95 29.42
N CYS A 430 4.43 14.44 29.10
CA CYS A 430 3.61 14.87 28.00
C CYS A 430 2.43 15.67 28.50
N ASN A 431 2.16 16.81 27.86
CA ASN A 431 0.94 17.64 27.97
C ASN A 431 -0.34 16.89 27.53
N TYR A 432 -0.53 15.63 27.93
CA TYR A 432 -1.69 14.86 27.51
C TYR A 432 -2.91 15.19 28.37
N LYS A 433 -4.01 15.46 27.67
CA LYS A 433 -5.35 15.38 28.26
C LYS A 433 -5.43 14.08 29.06
N ILE A 434 -5.86 14.15 30.31
CA ILE A 434 -6.01 13.01 31.23
C ILE A 434 -7.18 12.09 30.76
N ASN A 435 -7.45 12.09 29.48
CA ASN A 435 -8.47 11.29 28.81
C ASN A 435 -7.80 10.08 28.20
N ARG A 436 -8.29 8.89 28.56
CA ARG A 436 -7.77 7.64 27.99
C ARG A 436 -8.83 6.99 27.12
N ASN A 437 -8.37 6.51 25.99
CA ASN A 437 -9.17 5.78 25.03
C ASN A 437 -8.86 4.29 25.12
N PHE A 438 -9.87 3.48 25.39
CA PHE A 438 -9.77 2.03 25.42
C PHE A 438 -10.55 1.46 24.24
N CYS A 439 -9.90 0.58 23.48
CA CYS A 439 -10.54 -0.11 22.37
C CYS A 439 -11.26 -1.35 22.89
N LEU A 440 -12.60 -1.36 22.83
CA LEU A 440 -13.42 -2.54 23.10
C LEU A 440 -13.70 -3.24 21.78
N ASN A 441 -13.38 -4.52 21.66
CA ASN A 441 -13.66 -5.32 20.46
C ASN A 441 -14.35 -6.65 20.81
N ASN A 442 -14.93 -7.31 19.82
CA ASN A 442 -15.63 -8.58 20.01
C ASN A 442 -14.69 -9.74 20.40
N ASN A 443 -13.42 -9.64 20.05
CA ASN A 443 -12.37 -10.56 20.47
C ASN A 443 -11.58 -9.88 21.59
N PHE A 444 -12.14 -9.86 22.79
CA PHE A 444 -11.44 -9.35 23.96
C PHE A 444 -10.11 -10.06 24.14
N TYR A 445 -9.03 -9.42 23.70
CA TYR A 445 -7.70 -9.83 24.13
C TYR A 445 -7.62 -9.52 25.63
N GLU A 446 -7.26 -10.51 26.43
CA GLU A 446 -7.15 -10.37 27.89
C GLU A 446 -6.38 -9.11 28.30
N SER A 447 -5.33 -8.75 27.56
CA SER A 447 -4.53 -7.56 27.83
C SER A 447 -5.32 -6.25 27.82
N GLN A 448 -6.22 -6.03 26.87
CA GLN A 448 -6.98 -4.77 26.76
C GLN A 448 -8.03 -4.60 27.86
N ILE A 449 -8.66 -5.70 28.28
CA ILE A 449 -9.56 -5.68 29.43
C ILE A 449 -8.77 -5.46 30.72
N VAL A 450 -7.63 -6.11 30.86
CA VAL A 450 -6.75 -5.93 32.03
C VAL A 450 -6.36 -4.47 32.18
N GLU A 451 -5.93 -3.82 31.10
CA GLU A 451 -5.59 -2.39 31.10
C GLU A 451 -6.76 -1.48 31.46
N LEU A 452 -7.94 -1.74 30.89
CA LEU A 452 -9.16 -0.99 31.20
C LEU A 452 -9.56 -1.14 32.66
N LEU A 453 -9.60 -2.38 33.15
CA LEU A 453 -9.97 -2.66 34.54
C LEU A 453 -8.92 -2.11 35.51
N GLY A 454 -7.62 -2.23 35.19
CA GLY A 454 -6.54 -1.66 35.99
C GLY A 454 -6.68 -0.15 36.12
N PHE A 455 -6.92 0.55 34.99
CA PHE A 455 -7.16 1.98 35.00
C PHE A 455 -8.41 2.38 35.80
N LEU A 456 -9.52 1.64 35.66
CA LEU A 456 -10.74 1.88 36.44
C LEU A 456 -10.51 1.67 37.94
N ARG A 457 -9.76 0.62 38.33
CA ARG A 457 -9.34 0.41 39.72
C ARG A 457 -8.55 1.60 40.24
N PHE A 458 -7.57 2.09 39.45
CA PHE A 458 -6.78 3.26 39.81
C PHE A 458 -7.66 4.50 40.07
N ILE A 459 -8.51 4.86 39.13
CA ILE A 459 -9.30 6.09 39.25
C ILE A 459 -10.40 6.01 40.32
N LEU A 460 -10.95 4.82 40.60
CA LEU A 460 -12.03 4.60 41.57
C LEU A 460 -11.56 4.26 42.98
N TYR A 461 -10.26 4.01 43.18
CA TYR A 461 -9.71 3.68 44.49
C TYR A 461 -9.85 4.85 45.48
N GLU A 462 -10.38 4.59 46.70
CA GLU A 462 -10.62 5.56 47.77
C GLU A 462 -9.80 5.26 49.05
N GLY A 463 -9.04 4.16 49.06
CA GLY A 463 -8.28 3.73 50.25
C GLY A 463 -6.96 4.49 50.41
N ASP A 464 -6.09 3.94 51.27
CA ASP A 464 -4.76 4.50 51.51
C ASP A 464 -3.91 4.48 50.25
N ILE A 465 -3.51 5.67 49.83
CA ILE A 465 -2.74 5.87 48.60
C ILE A 465 -1.37 5.17 48.65
N ASN A 466 -0.75 5.03 49.82
CA ASN A 466 0.52 4.32 49.99
C ASN A 466 0.34 2.82 49.74
N LYS A 467 -0.78 2.24 50.10
CA LYS A 467 -1.11 0.85 49.73
C LYS A 467 -1.26 0.68 48.23
N LEU A 468 -1.90 1.63 47.57
CA LEU A 468 -2.02 1.63 46.10
C LEU A 468 -0.65 1.72 45.43
N PHE A 469 0.23 2.60 45.91
CA PHE A 469 1.61 2.70 45.44
C PHE A 469 2.40 1.41 45.63
N ASN A 470 2.29 0.76 46.79
CA ASN A 470 2.97 -0.50 47.04
C ASN A 470 2.49 -1.61 46.07
N ILE A 471 1.20 -1.64 45.74
CA ILE A 471 0.64 -2.57 44.75
C ILE A 471 1.17 -2.28 43.34
N ILE A 472 1.25 -1.01 42.95
CA ILE A 472 1.75 -0.58 41.66
C ILE A 472 3.26 -0.92 41.52
N ASN A 473 4.04 -0.70 42.57
CA ASN A 473 5.49 -0.89 42.60
C ASN A 473 5.93 -2.35 42.87
N SER A 474 5.03 -3.21 43.33
CA SER A 474 5.38 -4.61 43.63
C SER A 474 5.54 -5.52 42.41
N ASN A 475 5.26 -5.05 41.23
CA ASN A 475 5.59 -5.73 39.97
C ASN A 475 7.05 -5.45 39.57
N GLU A 476 7.98 -6.20 40.18
CA GLU A 476 9.44 -6.00 40.17
C GLU A 476 10.16 -6.11 38.82
N ASN A 477 9.48 -6.28 37.69
CA ASN A 477 10.16 -6.54 36.41
C ASN A 477 10.20 -5.39 35.40
N GLU A 478 9.62 -4.22 35.68
CA GLU A 478 9.71 -3.09 34.76
C GLU A 478 9.89 -1.77 35.53
N MET A 479 10.86 -0.96 35.10
CA MET A 479 11.20 0.35 35.67
C MET A 479 10.10 1.42 35.46
N GLU A 480 8.89 1.05 35.04
CA GLU A 480 7.77 1.96 34.81
C GLU A 480 6.58 1.58 35.70
N ILE A 481 6.08 2.54 36.48
CA ILE A 481 4.83 2.41 37.26
C ILE A 481 3.67 2.14 36.28
N ASN A 482 3.11 0.94 36.31
CA ASN A 482 2.07 0.60 35.33
C ASN A 482 0.67 0.60 35.97
N ILE A 483 0.04 1.79 35.97
CA ILE A 483 -1.33 1.99 36.47
C ILE A 483 -2.41 1.20 35.70
N PHE A 484 -2.05 0.62 34.56
CA PHE A 484 -2.99 -0.17 33.74
C PHE A 484 -3.06 -1.63 34.17
N TYR A 485 -2.13 -2.11 35.02
CA TYR A 485 -2.08 -3.50 35.44
C TYR A 485 -2.39 -3.69 36.95
N ILE A 486 -3.13 -2.75 37.54
CA ILE A 486 -3.55 -2.89 38.95
C ILE A 486 -4.46 -4.11 39.08
N PRO A 487 -4.07 -5.11 39.88
CA PRO A 487 -4.89 -6.32 40.12
C PRO A 487 -6.14 -5.99 40.92
N ALA A 488 -7.06 -6.96 41.03
CA ALA A 488 -8.21 -6.86 41.91
C ALA A 488 -7.75 -6.71 43.35
N ILE A 489 -8.11 -5.62 44.01
CA ILE A 489 -7.67 -5.27 45.37
C ILE A 489 -8.61 -5.87 46.41
N ASN A 490 -9.92 -5.68 46.24
CA ASN A 490 -10.95 -6.23 47.08
C ASN A 490 -12.31 -6.29 46.36
N LYS A 491 -13.25 -7.06 46.91
CA LYS A 491 -14.56 -7.27 46.30
C LYS A 491 -15.39 -6.00 46.16
N GLU A 492 -15.29 -5.05 47.10
CA GLU A 492 -16.05 -3.80 47.07
C GLU A 492 -15.62 -2.91 45.92
N LEU A 493 -14.30 -2.75 45.72
CA LEU A 493 -13.76 -2.00 44.61
C LEU A 493 -14.12 -2.65 43.27
N GLU A 494 -14.03 -3.99 43.13
CA GLU A 494 -14.40 -4.67 41.90
C GLU A 494 -15.87 -4.47 41.54
N ILE A 495 -16.78 -4.55 42.52
CA ILE A 495 -18.19 -4.23 42.28
C ILE A 495 -18.35 -2.77 41.80
N LYS A 496 -17.62 -1.83 42.40
CA LYS A 496 -17.64 -0.41 42.02
C LYS A 496 -17.12 -0.22 40.60
N VAL A 497 -16.03 -0.87 40.25
CA VAL A 497 -15.42 -0.87 38.92
C VAL A 497 -16.39 -1.38 37.85
N LEU A 498 -16.99 -2.56 38.08
CA LEU A 498 -17.93 -3.16 37.14
C LEU A 498 -19.22 -2.34 36.97
N LYS A 499 -19.76 -1.79 38.06
CA LYS A 499 -20.91 -0.87 38.01
C LYS A 499 -20.58 0.41 37.23
N HIS A 500 -19.38 0.94 37.44
CA HIS A 500 -18.93 2.15 36.70
C HIS A 500 -18.76 1.86 35.22
N LEU A 501 -18.10 0.74 34.85
CA LEU A 501 -17.96 0.32 33.47
C LEU A 501 -19.31 0.10 32.79
N HIS A 502 -20.25 -0.59 33.47
CA HIS A 502 -21.61 -0.74 32.98
C HIS A 502 -22.30 0.61 32.72
N SER A 503 -22.15 1.56 33.66
CA SER A 503 -22.70 2.92 33.50
C SER A 503 -22.08 3.65 32.29
N LEU A 504 -20.77 3.52 32.07
CA LEU A 504 -20.08 4.12 30.91
C LEU A 504 -20.59 3.51 29.61
N CYS A 505 -20.71 2.20 29.52
CA CYS A 505 -21.24 1.49 28.34
C CYS A 505 -22.70 1.89 28.07
N LYS A 506 -23.54 1.95 29.10
CA LYS A 506 -24.93 2.39 28.99
C LYS A 506 -25.02 3.84 28.46
N LYS A 507 -24.26 4.77 29.04
CA LYS A 507 -24.19 6.14 28.56
C LYS A 507 -23.69 6.25 27.13
N ALA A 508 -22.78 5.37 26.71
CA ALA A 508 -22.31 5.30 25.34
C ALA A 508 -23.44 4.89 24.39
N LEU A 509 -24.22 3.87 24.75
CA LEU A 509 -25.39 3.43 23.99
C LEU A 509 -26.50 4.51 23.92
N ASP A 510 -26.76 5.18 25.05
CA ASP A 510 -27.80 6.22 25.12
C ASP A 510 -27.47 7.49 24.27
N ARG A 511 -26.22 7.63 23.82
CA ARG A 511 -25.83 8.71 22.89
C ARG A 511 -26.38 8.54 21.48
N TYR A 512 -26.65 7.31 21.06
CA TYR A 512 -27.18 7.03 19.73
C TYR A 512 -28.65 7.39 19.67
N PRO A 513 -29.10 8.14 18.63
CA PRO A 513 -30.50 8.44 18.45
C PRO A 513 -31.29 7.15 18.18
N THR A 514 -32.46 7.00 18.82
CA THR A 514 -33.33 5.81 18.74
C THR A 514 -34.03 5.66 17.40
N THR A 515 -33.93 6.65 16.52
CA THR A 515 -34.60 6.67 15.20
C THR A 515 -33.61 6.93 14.08
N PHE A 516 -33.24 5.85 13.39
CA PHE A 516 -32.51 5.93 12.11
C PHE A 516 -33.50 5.81 10.95
N ASP A 517 -34.33 6.81 10.75
CA ASP A 517 -35.47 6.65 9.85
C ASP A 517 -35.28 7.29 8.50
N GLN A 518 -34.21 7.56 7.90
CA GLN A 518 -34.30 8.11 6.54
C GLN A 518 -33.15 7.90 5.54
N ASP A 519 -32.02 7.27 5.89
CA ASP A 519 -31.05 6.95 4.85
C ASP A 519 -30.43 5.56 5.05
N LYS A 520 -31.11 4.57 4.49
CA LYS A 520 -30.78 3.13 4.65
C LYS A 520 -29.35 2.75 4.22
N MET A 521 -28.70 3.54 3.39
CA MET A 521 -27.35 3.21 2.90
C MET A 521 -26.26 3.76 3.82
N LEU A 522 -26.35 5.01 4.26
CA LEU A 522 -25.39 5.60 5.21
C LEU A 522 -25.57 4.99 6.60
N ALA A 523 -26.83 4.77 7.02
CA ALA A 523 -27.15 4.08 8.27
C ALA A 523 -26.67 2.61 8.27
N LYS A 524 -26.79 1.86 7.16
CA LYS A 524 -26.19 0.52 7.04
C LYS A 524 -24.67 0.56 7.18
N ILE A 525 -24.01 1.49 6.52
CA ILE A 525 -22.58 1.68 6.59
C ILE A 525 -22.15 2.04 8.03
N ILE A 526 -22.91 2.87 8.73
CA ILE A 526 -22.62 3.32 10.11
C ILE A 526 -22.99 2.23 11.13
N ILE A 527 -24.13 1.55 10.99
CA ILE A 527 -24.58 0.48 11.91
C ILE A 527 -23.68 -0.74 11.82
N ILE A 528 -23.23 -1.15 10.62
CA ILE A 528 -22.25 -2.24 10.45
C ILE A 528 -20.94 -1.94 11.17
N HIS A 529 -20.69 -0.66 11.55
CA HIS A 529 -19.48 -0.23 12.24
C HIS A 529 -19.62 -0.18 13.76
N LEU A 530 -20.86 -0.18 14.25
CA LEU A 530 -21.16 0.11 15.64
C LEU A 530 -21.64 -1.11 16.43
N ILE A 531 -21.94 -2.21 15.73
CA ILE A 531 -22.22 -3.54 16.28
C ILE A 531 -21.04 -4.45 15.98
#